data_5f1fc9f0f9a6bd73f661b21560660a3f
#
_entry.id   5f1fc9f0f9a6bd73f661b21560660a3f
#
_cell.length_a   1.000
_cell.length_b   1.000
_cell.length_c   1.000
_cell.angle_alpha   90.00
_cell.angle_beta   90.00
_cell.angle_gamma   90.00
#
_symmetry.space_group_name_H-M   'P 1'
#
loop_
_entity.id
_entity.type
_entity.pdbx_description
1 polymer ?
#
loop_
_entity_poly.entity_id
_entity_poly.type
_entity_poly.pdbx_seq_one_letter_code
_entity_poly.pdbx_strand_id
1 'polypeptide(L)'
;MGMRNQKMNPEAVTVNLADRSYPITIGSGVIANAALLAPHVNGRRCLLVADSNPAPLFADRVSGVLAEAGAAKVARHVFPAGEESKNIGTILEICRTAAREGLDRRSVVVALGGGVTGDMAGFSAAVYMRGIDFIQIPTTLLAMVDSSVGGKTGVDIPEGKNLVGAFHQPKAVVIDTDFLKPLPDNQFLCGLAEIIKTAAILDEAFFAGLESHIPEIRARDDAFTAGMIRRCCELKAYVVSRDEREGSLRAILNYGHTYGHAIESSYHYTMLHGEAVAIGMRLAADLAVRLGVMSAEDAVRQRRLLEATGLPVLVKCDHETVFSAMFKDKKAMDGVLRFVFTPKTGTAEVRKVDAGPVRAILETLPNA
;
A
#
# COMPACT_ATOMS: atom_id res chain seq x y z
N MET A 1 37.88 -15.19 3.01
CA MET A 1 37.51 -14.93 4.41
C MET A 1 36.07 -14.41 4.34
N GLY A 2 35.09 -15.29 4.61
CA GLY A 2 33.69 -15.03 4.33
C GLY A 2 33.11 -14.01 5.32
N MET A 3 32.57 -12.92 4.78
CA MET A 3 31.69 -12.04 5.55
C MET A 3 30.44 -12.86 5.93
N ARG A 4 30.30 -13.20 7.19
CA ARG A 4 29.07 -13.78 7.73
C ARG A 4 27.99 -12.70 7.57
N ASN A 5 27.00 -12.96 6.71
CA ASN A 5 25.74 -12.21 6.72
C ASN A 5 25.20 -12.24 8.15
N GLN A 6 25.33 -11.15 8.88
CA GLN A 6 24.57 -10.97 10.11
C GLN A 6 23.09 -10.93 9.71
N LYS A 7 22.40 -12.06 9.91
CA LYS A 7 20.93 -12.05 9.85
C LYS A 7 20.48 -11.02 10.87
N MET A 8 19.92 -9.91 10.40
CA MET A 8 19.28 -8.95 11.30
C MET A 8 18.17 -9.69 12.06
N ASN A 9 18.12 -9.50 13.36
CA ASN A 9 16.99 -10.05 14.13
C ASN A 9 15.70 -9.46 13.57
N PRO A 10 14.66 -10.29 13.37
CA PRO A 10 13.39 -9.81 12.85
C PRO A 10 12.82 -8.75 13.80
N GLU A 11 12.45 -7.61 13.24
CA GLU A 11 11.81 -6.52 13.98
C GLU A 11 10.29 -6.68 13.90
N ALA A 12 9.60 -6.43 15.00
CA ALA A 12 8.14 -6.56 15.06
C ALA A 12 7.48 -5.21 15.38
N VAL A 13 6.49 -4.85 14.56
CA VAL A 13 5.57 -3.73 14.81
C VAL A 13 4.19 -4.30 15.09
N THR A 14 3.49 -3.79 16.10
CA THR A 14 2.14 -4.25 16.44
C THR A 14 1.10 -3.21 16.02
N VAL A 15 0.09 -3.66 15.29
CA VAL A 15 -1.13 -2.87 15.04
C VAL A 15 -2.10 -3.16 16.19
N ASN A 16 -2.30 -2.17 17.06
CA ASN A 16 -3.13 -2.31 18.26
C ASN A 16 -4.61 -2.05 17.95
N LEU A 17 -5.42 -3.11 17.95
CA LEU A 17 -6.86 -3.08 17.68
C LEU A 17 -7.64 -3.96 18.69
N ALA A 18 -7.26 -3.90 19.97
CA ALA A 18 -7.79 -4.73 21.05
C ALA A 18 -7.65 -6.24 20.71
N ASP A 19 -8.75 -6.97 20.64
CA ASP A 19 -8.82 -8.41 20.31
C ASP A 19 -8.44 -8.75 18.85
N ARG A 20 -8.38 -7.74 17.98
CA ARG A 20 -7.98 -7.86 16.57
C ARG A 20 -6.57 -7.37 16.29
N SER A 21 -5.77 -7.14 17.33
CA SER A 21 -4.36 -6.75 17.19
C SER A 21 -3.56 -7.83 16.49
N TYR A 22 -2.57 -7.42 15.70
CA TYR A 22 -1.72 -8.35 14.95
C TYR A 22 -0.29 -7.84 14.82
N PRO A 23 0.70 -8.76 14.71
CA PRO A 23 2.09 -8.41 14.47
C PRO A 23 2.36 -8.17 12.98
N ILE A 24 3.31 -7.26 12.72
CA ILE A 24 4.01 -7.10 11.44
C ILE A 24 5.46 -7.46 11.70
N THR A 25 5.97 -8.54 11.11
CA THR A 25 7.36 -8.99 11.26
C THR A 25 8.13 -8.62 10.01
N ILE A 26 9.27 -7.92 10.16
CA ILE A 26 10.05 -7.35 9.06
C ILE A 26 11.49 -7.86 9.14
N GLY A 27 12.04 -8.30 8.00
CA GLY A 27 13.46 -8.68 7.93
C GLY A 27 13.82 -9.40 6.64
N SER A 28 15.12 -9.48 6.34
CA SER A 28 15.64 -10.25 5.21
C SER A 28 15.60 -11.73 5.52
N GLY A 29 15.05 -12.55 4.61
CA GLY A 29 14.92 -14.00 4.76
C GLY A 29 13.94 -14.43 5.87
N VAL A 30 13.17 -13.51 6.44
CA VAL A 30 12.30 -13.76 7.60
C VAL A 30 11.23 -14.81 7.33
N ILE A 31 10.79 -14.93 6.08
CA ILE A 31 9.80 -15.94 5.69
C ILE A 31 10.28 -17.39 5.92
N ALA A 32 11.58 -17.63 5.96
CA ALA A 32 12.12 -18.96 6.23
C ALA A 32 11.92 -19.41 7.69
N ASN A 33 11.50 -18.53 8.58
CA ASN A 33 11.21 -18.86 9.97
C ASN A 33 9.77 -19.35 10.14
N ALA A 34 9.55 -20.68 9.99
CA ALA A 34 8.24 -21.30 10.13
C ALA A 34 7.54 -21.02 11.47
N ALA A 35 8.31 -20.72 12.54
CA ALA A 35 7.74 -20.40 13.85
C ALA A 35 6.90 -19.11 13.85
N LEU A 36 7.12 -18.19 12.90
CA LEU A 36 6.29 -16.99 12.75
C LEU A 36 4.89 -17.31 12.23
N LEU A 37 4.75 -18.36 11.43
CA LEU A 37 3.48 -18.76 10.83
C LEU A 37 2.75 -19.83 11.65
N ALA A 38 3.50 -20.66 12.40
CA ALA A 38 2.95 -21.77 13.16
C ALA A 38 1.76 -21.42 14.07
N PRO A 39 1.73 -20.30 14.82
CA PRO A 39 0.57 -19.92 15.63
C PRO A 39 -0.73 -19.76 14.83
N HIS A 40 -0.61 -19.50 13.55
CA HIS A 40 -1.75 -19.17 12.68
C HIS A 40 -2.18 -20.34 11.79
N VAL A 41 -1.26 -21.28 11.46
CA VAL A 41 -1.51 -22.30 10.45
C VAL A 41 -1.43 -23.75 10.95
N ASN A 42 -0.86 -23.99 12.14
CA ASN A 42 -0.67 -25.34 12.66
C ASN A 42 -1.99 -26.10 12.78
N GLY A 43 -2.06 -27.28 12.13
CA GLY A 43 -3.26 -28.14 12.08
C GLY A 43 -4.39 -27.57 11.21
N ARG A 44 -4.17 -26.48 10.47
CA ARG A 44 -5.18 -25.80 9.65
C ARG A 44 -4.94 -26.02 8.16
N ARG A 45 -6.01 -25.98 7.36
CA ARG A 45 -5.90 -25.93 5.90
C ARG A 45 -5.62 -24.52 5.46
N CYS A 46 -4.66 -24.34 4.54
CA CYS A 46 -4.25 -23.05 4.01
C CYS A 46 -4.56 -22.97 2.51
N LEU A 47 -5.06 -21.81 2.07
CA LEU A 47 -5.12 -21.45 0.65
C LEU A 47 -4.14 -20.32 0.40
N LEU A 48 -3.03 -20.62 -0.28
CA LEU A 48 -2.08 -19.63 -0.77
C LEU A 48 -2.64 -18.98 -2.03
N VAL A 49 -2.94 -17.70 -1.97
CA VAL A 49 -3.44 -16.89 -3.08
C VAL A 49 -2.33 -15.98 -3.56
N ALA A 50 -2.01 -16.05 -4.85
CA ALA A 50 -0.98 -15.22 -5.48
C ALA A 50 -1.41 -14.81 -6.88
N ASP A 51 -0.85 -13.73 -7.40
CA ASP A 51 -0.94 -13.43 -8.83
C ASP A 51 0.23 -14.07 -9.63
N SER A 52 0.14 -14.00 -10.96
CA SER A 52 1.08 -14.66 -11.87
C SER A 52 2.51 -14.11 -11.82
N ASN A 53 2.78 -12.96 -11.17
CA ASN A 53 4.12 -12.41 -11.03
C ASN A 53 4.89 -13.05 -9.84
N PRO A 54 4.41 -12.98 -8.57
CA PRO A 54 5.09 -13.57 -7.43
C PRO A 54 4.98 -15.10 -7.36
N ALA A 55 3.95 -15.70 -7.97
CA ALA A 55 3.72 -17.14 -7.86
C ALA A 55 4.92 -17.98 -8.33
N PRO A 56 5.48 -17.81 -9.54
CA PRO A 56 6.63 -18.60 -9.99
C PRO A 56 7.91 -18.35 -9.19
N LEU A 57 8.02 -17.20 -8.53
CA LEU A 57 9.21 -16.81 -7.79
C LEU A 57 9.20 -17.33 -6.35
N PHE A 58 8.04 -17.35 -5.71
CA PHE A 58 7.97 -17.49 -4.25
C PHE A 58 6.96 -18.53 -3.75
N ALA A 59 5.98 -18.97 -4.56
CA ALA A 59 4.90 -19.80 -4.05
C ALA A 59 5.36 -21.18 -3.56
N ASP A 60 6.37 -21.78 -4.19
CA ASP A 60 6.93 -23.07 -3.74
C ASP A 60 7.62 -22.92 -2.38
N ARG A 61 8.47 -21.90 -2.22
CA ARG A 61 9.15 -21.61 -0.96
C ARG A 61 8.13 -21.35 0.17
N VAL A 62 7.14 -20.47 -0.06
CA VAL A 62 6.13 -20.14 0.95
C VAL A 62 5.27 -21.35 1.30
N SER A 63 4.88 -22.17 0.32
CA SER A 63 4.13 -23.41 0.58
C SER A 63 4.91 -24.40 1.43
N GLY A 64 6.24 -24.53 1.18
CA GLY A 64 7.12 -25.36 1.99
C GLY A 64 7.19 -24.90 3.43
N VAL A 65 7.33 -23.59 3.65
CA VAL A 65 7.35 -22.99 5.01
C VAL A 65 6.01 -23.17 5.72
N LEU A 66 4.87 -23.01 5.02
CA LEU A 66 3.55 -23.28 5.61
C LEU A 66 3.40 -24.74 6.05
N ALA A 67 3.91 -25.68 5.25
CA ALA A 67 3.90 -27.10 5.62
C ALA A 67 4.82 -27.37 6.83
N GLU A 68 6.02 -26.78 6.87
CA GLU A 68 6.94 -26.83 8.01
C GLU A 68 6.33 -26.21 9.28
N ALA A 69 5.55 -25.14 9.14
CA ALA A 69 4.80 -24.52 10.22
C ALA A 69 3.60 -25.36 10.71
N GLY A 70 3.41 -26.57 10.15
CA GLY A 70 2.38 -27.52 10.59
C GLY A 70 1.03 -27.38 9.89
N ALA A 71 0.92 -26.68 8.76
CA ALA A 71 -0.32 -26.63 7.99
C ALA A 71 -0.75 -28.05 7.58
N ALA A 72 -2.02 -28.40 7.86
CA ALA A 72 -2.56 -29.73 7.53
C ALA A 72 -2.65 -29.97 6.01
N LYS A 73 -2.82 -28.92 5.23
CA LYS A 73 -2.84 -28.90 3.77
C LYS A 73 -2.54 -27.49 3.27
N VAL A 74 -1.77 -27.36 2.20
CA VAL A 74 -1.56 -26.11 1.49
C VAL A 74 -2.06 -26.26 0.06
N ALA A 75 -3.18 -25.62 -0.26
CA ALA A 75 -3.70 -25.46 -1.61
C ALA A 75 -3.23 -24.13 -2.18
N ARG A 76 -3.28 -23.98 -3.52
CA ARG A 76 -2.87 -22.76 -4.22
C ARG A 76 -3.96 -22.28 -5.16
N HIS A 77 -4.10 -20.95 -5.24
CA HIS A 77 -4.88 -20.29 -6.28
C HIS A 77 -4.02 -19.18 -6.89
N VAL A 78 -3.85 -19.23 -8.21
CA VAL A 78 -3.07 -18.23 -8.96
C VAL A 78 -4.00 -17.58 -9.98
N PHE A 79 -4.02 -16.25 -10.00
CA PHE A 79 -4.79 -15.46 -10.95
C PHE A 79 -3.87 -14.54 -11.78
N PRO A 80 -4.30 -14.00 -12.94
CA PRO A 80 -3.50 -13.09 -13.74
C PRO A 80 -3.11 -11.83 -12.97
N ALA A 81 -1.85 -11.40 -13.06
CA ALA A 81 -1.40 -10.16 -12.45
C ALA A 81 -2.07 -8.93 -13.11
N GLY A 82 -2.24 -7.87 -12.35
CA GLY A 82 -2.78 -6.57 -12.82
C GLY A 82 -4.11 -6.20 -12.19
N GLU A 83 -4.43 -4.90 -12.27
CA GLU A 83 -5.64 -4.32 -11.68
C GLU A 83 -6.92 -4.88 -12.32
N GLU A 84 -6.88 -5.30 -13.59
CA GLU A 84 -8.02 -5.92 -14.28
C GLU A 84 -8.54 -7.18 -13.57
N SER A 85 -7.67 -7.88 -12.86
CA SER A 85 -8.04 -9.03 -12.05
C SER A 85 -8.74 -8.67 -10.73
N LYS A 86 -8.70 -7.39 -10.32
CA LYS A 86 -9.26 -6.92 -9.05
C LYS A 86 -10.78 -6.75 -9.12
N ASN A 87 -11.50 -7.83 -9.32
CA ASN A 87 -12.95 -7.84 -9.56
C ASN A 87 -13.67 -8.98 -8.83
N ILE A 88 -15.01 -8.90 -8.80
CA ILE A 88 -15.86 -9.88 -8.08
C ILE A 88 -15.78 -11.30 -8.69
N GLY A 89 -15.52 -11.41 -9.98
CA GLY A 89 -15.35 -12.70 -10.66
C GLY A 89 -14.17 -13.47 -10.11
N THR A 90 -13.04 -12.81 -9.94
CA THR A 90 -11.84 -13.42 -9.35
C THR A 90 -12.06 -13.80 -7.88
N ILE A 91 -12.76 -12.99 -7.09
CA ILE A 91 -13.16 -13.36 -5.72
C ILE A 91 -13.96 -14.67 -5.71
N LEU A 92 -14.92 -14.81 -6.63
CA LEU A 92 -15.71 -16.02 -6.74
C LEU A 92 -14.83 -17.24 -7.07
N GLU A 93 -13.85 -17.12 -7.97
CA GLU A 93 -12.95 -18.22 -8.31
C GLU A 93 -12.02 -18.60 -7.13
N ILE A 94 -11.52 -17.62 -6.36
CA ILE A 94 -10.79 -17.90 -5.12
C ILE A 94 -11.67 -18.68 -4.14
N CYS A 95 -12.91 -18.24 -3.92
CA CYS A 95 -13.87 -18.93 -3.04
C CYS A 95 -14.22 -20.35 -3.54
N ARG A 96 -14.37 -20.54 -4.86
CA ARG A 96 -14.59 -21.86 -5.46
C ARG A 96 -13.42 -22.78 -5.24
N THR A 97 -12.19 -22.26 -5.37
CA THR A 97 -10.98 -23.03 -5.06
C THR A 97 -10.95 -23.41 -3.59
N ALA A 98 -11.22 -22.46 -2.68
CA ALA A 98 -11.32 -22.76 -1.25
C ALA A 98 -12.32 -23.90 -0.96
N ALA A 99 -13.50 -23.88 -1.58
CA ALA A 99 -14.53 -24.91 -1.40
C ALA A 99 -14.09 -26.27 -1.95
N ARG A 100 -13.51 -26.32 -3.16
CA ARG A 100 -13.00 -27.55 -3.78
C ARG A 100 -11.87 -28.19 -2.97
N GLU A 101 -11.02 -27.35 -2.38
CA GLU A 101 -9.91 -27.79 -1.52
C GLU A 101 -10.34 -28.14 -0.08
N GLY A 102 -11.64 -28.00 0.20
CA GLY A 102 -12.27 -28.38 1.47
C GLY A 102 -11.91 -27.44 2.63
N LEU A 103 -11.66 -26.16 2.35
CA LEU A 103 -11.47 -25.18 3.41
C LEU A 103 -12.75 -25.04 4.25
N ASP A 104 -12.57 -24.93 5.54
CA ASP A 104 -13.63 -24.76 6.53
C ASP A 104 -13.45 -23.42 7.31
N ARG A 105 -14.27 -23.21 8.35
CA ARG A 105 -14.21 -21.98 9.17
C ARG A 105 -12.91 -21.82 9.98
N ARG A 106 -12.12 -22.86 10.12
CA ARG A 106 -10.83 -22.84 10.80
C ARG A 106 -9.66 -22.67 9.85
N SER A 107 -9.91 -22.70 8.56
CA SER A 107 -8.90 -22.57 7.52
C SER A 107 -8.36 -21.14 7.41
N VAL A 108 -7.24 -20.95 6.71
CA VAL A 108 -6.54 -19.68 6.60
C VAL A 108 -6.28 -19.35 5.12
N VAL A 109 -6.57 -18.13 4.70
CA VAL A 109 -6.10 -17.60 3.43
C VAL A 109 -4.74 -16.94 3.64
N VAL A 110 -3.77 -17.22 2.78
CA VAL A 110 -2.43 -16.61 2.80
C VAL A 110 -2.26 -15.81 1.51
N ALA A 111 -2.20 -14.49 1.62
CA ALA A 111 -1.97 -13.58 0.50
C ALA A 111 -0.47 -13.46 0.23
N LEU A 112 -0.01 -13.83 -0.97
CA LEU A 112 1.38 -13.70 -1.40
C LEU A 112 1.43 -12.81 -2.64
N GLY A 113 1.72 -11.52 -2.49
CA GLY A 113 1.72 -10.61 -3.63
C GLY A 113 1.73 -9.12 -3.29
N GLY A 114 1.39 -8.31 -4.27
CA GLY A 114 1.21 -6.87 -4.14
C GLY A 114 -0.14 -6.49 -3.51
N GLY A 115 -0.50 -5.20 -3.61
CA GLY A 115 -1.75 -4.66 -3.05
C GLY A 115 -3.00 -5.33 -3.62
N VAL A 116 -3.04 -5.59 -4.93
CA VAL A 116 -4.15 -6.30 -5.59
C VAL A 116 -4.38 -7.66 -4.95
N THR A 117 -3.30 -8.44 -4.79
CA THR A 117 -3.39 -9.77 -4.19
C THR A 117 -3.82 -9.71 -2.73
N GLY A 118 -3.27 -8.77 -1.96
CA GLY A 118 -3.63 -8.56 -0.55
C GLY A 118 -5.11 -8.23 -0.37
N ASP A 119 -5.61 -7.28 -1.18
CA ASP A 119 -7.01 -6.86 -1.14
C ASP A 119 -7.96 -7.99 -1.52
N MET A 120 -7.66 -8.72 -2.59
CA MET A 120 -8.53 -9.80 -3.08
C MET A 120 -8.51 -11.02 -2.17
N ALA A 121 -7.34 -11.45 -1.70
CA ALA A 121 -7.22 -12.56 -0.76
C ALA A 121 -7.92 -12.23 0.58
N GLY A 122 -7.71 -11.01 1.08
CA GLY A 122 -8.35 -10.53 2.30
C GLY A 122 -9.87 -10.42 2.16
N PHE A 123 -10.38 -9.90 1.02
CA PHE A 123 -11.82 -9.83 0.79
C PHE A 123 -12.43 -11.23 0.57
N SER A 124 -11.74 -12.13 -0.13
CA SER A 124 -12.16 -13.53 -0.23
C SER A 124 -12.27 -14.18 1.15
N ALA A 125 -11.30 -13.95 2.03
CA ALA A 125 -11.34 -14.45 3.42
C ALA A 125 -12.50 -13.83 4.21
N ALA A 126 -12.78 -12.55 4.02
CA ALA A 126 -13.88 -11.86 4.70
C ALA A 126 -15.26 -12.39 4.33
N VAL A 127 -15.46 -12.83 3.09
CA VAL A 127 -16.77 -13.29 2.62
C VAL A 127 -16.93 -14.82 2.63
N TYR A 128 -15.84 -15.59 2.48
CA TYR A 128 -15.88 -17.04 2.51
C TYR A 128 -16.30 -17.54 3.90
N MET A 129 -17.27 -18.44 3.97
CA MET A 129 -17.84 -18.97 5.23
C MET A 129 -18.33 -17.87 6.21
N ARG A 130 -18.57 -16.63 5.76
CA ARG A 130 -18.88 -15.41 6.55
C ARG A 130 -17.71 -14.89 7.36
N GLY A 131 -16.50 -15.19 6.95
CA GLY A 131 -15.25 -14.74 7.53
C GLY A 131 -14.38 -15.89 8.02
N ILE A 132 -13.17 -15.98 7.47
CA ILE A 132 -12.09 -16.85 7.95
C ILE A 132 -10.83 -16.01 8.12
N ASP A 133 -9.85 -16.53 8.86
CA ASP A 133 -8.58 -15.83 9.08
C ASP A 133 -7.78 -15.68 7.79
N PHE A 134 -6.98 -14.60 7.71
CA PHE A 134 -5.98 -14.47 6.66
C PHE A 134 -4.65 -13.89 7.17
N ILE A 135 -3.59 -14.12 6.40
CA ILE A 135 -2.23 -13.65 6.64
C ILE A 135 -1.77 -12.92 5.38
N GLN A 136 -1.00 -11.85 5.54
CA GLN A 136 -0.39 -11.12 4.44
C GLN A 136 1.12 -11.38 4.34
N ILE A 137 1.58 -11.73 3.16
CA ILE A 137 2.99 -11.86 2.78
C ILE A 137 3.22 -10.93 1.57
N PRO A 138 3.40 -9.62 1.80
CA PRO A 138 3.53 -8.64 0.73
C PRO A 138 4.86 -8.81 -0.02
N THR A 139 4.84 -8.67 -1.35
CA THR A 139 6.00 -8.85 -2.22
C THR A 139 6.38 -7.59 -3.00
N THR A 140 5.62 -6.51 -2.88
CA THR A 140 5.95 -5.20 -3.45
C THR A 140 6.19 -4.18 -2.35
N LEU A 141 7.05 -3.18 -2.61
CA LEU A 141 7.33 -2.14 -1.62
C LEU A 141 6.05 -1.41 -1.20
N LEU A 142 5.17 -1.09 -2.17
CA LEU A 142 3.86 -0.48 -1.89
C LEU A 142 3.03 -1.32 -0.91
N ALA A 143 2.97 -2.63 -1.11
CA ALA A 143 2.23 -3.49 -0.20
C ALA A 143 2.88 -3.59 1.17
N MET A 144 4.21 -3.60 1.25
CA MET A 144 4.96 -3.64 2.51
C MET A 144 4.72 -2.41 3.38
N VAL A 145 4.68 -1.22 2.77
CA VAL A 145 4.60 0.05 3.52
C VAL A 145 3.19 0.60 3.67
N ASP A 146 2.25 0.11 2.85
CA ASP A 146 0.89 0.66 2.82
C ASP A 146 -0.20 -0.41 2.80
N SER A 147 -0.52 -1.05 1.69
CA SER A 147 -1.77 -1.80 1.51
C SER A 147 -1.93 -3.01 2.45
N SER A 148 -0.85 -3.65 2.93
CA SER A 148 -0.94 -4.78 3.87
C SER A 148 -1.34 -4.39 5.29
N VAL A 149 -1.40 -3.09 5.62
CA VAL A 149 -1.67 -2.60 6.98
C VAL A 149 -2.99 -1.87 7.04
N GLY A 150 -3.86 -2.28 8.00
CA GLY A 150 -5.11 -1.57 8.29
C GLY A 150 -6.37 -2.17 7.73
N GLY A 151 -6.30 -3.41 7.21
CA GLY A 151 -7.44 -4.28 6.95
C GLY A 151 -8.44 -3.82 5.88
N LYS A 152 -8.11 -2.82 5.07
CA LYS A 152 -8.92 -2.50 3.88
C LYS A 152 -8.73 -3.62 2.88
N THR A 153 -9.83 -4.26 2.49
CA THR A 153 -9.83 -5.33 1.49
C THR A 153 -10.99 -5.09 0.53
N GLY A 154 -10.83 -5.40 -0.74
CA GLY A 154 -11.88 -5.12 -1.68
C GLY A 154 -11.51 -5.32 -3.14
N VAL A 155 -12.46 -4.98 -3.98
CA VAL A 155 -12.38 -5.08 -5.44
C VAL A 155 -12.96 -3.85 -6.11
N ASP A 156 -12.64 -3.73 -7.37
CA ASP A 156 -13.15 -2.70 -8.26
C ASP A 156 -14.44 -3.16 -8.93
N ILE A 157 -15.27 -2.18 -9.28
CA ILE A 157 -16.46 -2.36 -10.13
C ILE A 157 -16.41 -1.28 -11.23
N PRO A 158 -17.20 -1.39 -12.30
CA PRO A 158 -17.18 -0.40 -13.39
C PRO A 158 -17.39 1.05 -12.94
N GLU A 159 -18.11 1.25 -11.84
CA GLU A 159 -18.42 2.56 -11.28
C GLU A 159 -17.25 3.20 -10.52
N GLY A 160 -16.23 2.41 -10.14
CA GLY A 160 -15.04 2.93 -9.46
C GLY A 160 -14.21 1.90 -8.71
N LYS A 161 -12.98 2.30 -8.36
CA LYS A 161 -12.04 1.47 -7.61
C LYS A 161 -12.44 1.32 -6.15
N ASN A 162 -12.19 0.13 -5.58
CA ASN A 162 -12.31 -0.19 -4.15
C ASN A 162 -13.70 0.13 -3.53
N LEU A 163 -14.76 0.10 -4.33
CA LEU A 163 -16.12 0.41 -3.86
C LEU A 163 -16.79 -0.77 -3.15
N VAL A 164 -16.35 -2.00 -3.44
CA VAL A 164 -16.90 -3.23 -2.85
C VAL A 164 -15.81 -3.90 -2.04
N GLY A 165 -16.03 -4.06 -0.74
CA GLY A 165 -15.02 -4.62 0.15
C GLY A 165 -15.44 -4.72 1.60
N ALA A 166 -14.48 -5.06 2.45
CA ALA A 166 -14.66 -5.20 3.88
C ALA A 166 -13.43 -4.70 4.65
N PHE A 167 -13.65 -4.23 5.89
CA PHE A 167 -12.57 -4.10 6.86
C PHE A 167 -12.34 -5.47 7.50
N HIS A 168 -11.29 -6.16 7.07
CA HIS A 168 -10.90 -7.47 7.58
C HIS A 168 -9.43 -7.46 7.94
N GLN A 169 -9.12 -7.54 9.24
CA GLN A 169 -7.73 -7.43 9.71
C GLN A 169 -6.99 -8.76 9.54
N PRO A 170 -5.74 -8.77 9.06
CA PRO A 170 -4.93 -9.97 8.99
C PRO A 170 -4.56 -10.45 10.41
N LYS A 171 -4.27 -11.74 10.55
CA LYS A 171 -3.74 -12.31 11.82
C LYS A 171 -2.24 -12.05 11.98
N ALA A 172 -1.54 -11.86 10.88
CA ALA A 172 -0.13 -11.47 10.84
C ALA A 172 0.20 -10.86 9.46
N VAL A 173 1.22 -10.01 9.44
CA VAL A 173 1.88 -9.57 8.21
C VAL A 173 3.35 -9.97 8.31
N VAL A 174 3.87 -10.69 7.32
CA VAL A 174 5.28 -11.13 7.27
C VAL A 174 5.94 -10.48 6.06
N ILE A 175 6.82 -9.53 6.33
CA ILE A 175 7.52 -8.71 5.34
C ILE A 175 8.95 -9.22 5.19
N ASP A 176 9.18 -10.02 4.16
CA ASP A 176 10.52 -10.46 3.78
C ASP A 176 11.10 -9.49 2.73
N THR A 177 12.09 -8.70 3.12
CA THR A 177 12.69 -7.70 2.22
C THR A 177 13.42 -8.33 1.03
N ASP A 178 13.77 -9.62 1.10
CA ASP A 178 14.35 -10.35 -0.04
C ASP A 178 13.38 -10.45 -1.23
N PHE A 179 12.07 -10.32 -1.00
CA PHE A 179 11.08 -10.29 -2.07
C PHE A 179 11.16 -9.04 -2.96
N LEU A 180 11.84 -8.00 -2.50
CA LEU A 180 12.07 -6.78 -3.29
C LEU A 180 13.21 -6.94 -4.31
N LYS A 181 14.07 -7.96 -4.19
CA LYS A 181 15.24 -8.15 -5.09
C LYS A 181 14.84 -8.29 -6.56
N PRO A 182 13.82 -9.10 -6.92
CA PRO A 182 13.34 -9.19 -8.31
C PRO A 182 12.30 -8.11 -8.69
N LEU A 183 11.94 -7.19 -7.77
CA LEU A 183 10.91 -6.20 -8.03
C LEU A 183 11.39 -5.17 -9.08
N PRO A 184 10.66 -4.94 -10.18
CA PRO A 184 10.98 -3.92 -11.17
C PRO A 184 11.15 -2.52 -10.57
N ASP A 185 12.01 -1.69 -11.17
CA ASP A 185 12.33 -0.35 -10.65
C ASP A 185 11.12 0.56 -10.53
N ASN A 186 10.24 0.54 -11.52
CA ASN A 186 9.01 1.32 -11.50
C ASN A 186 8.05 0.90 -10.36
N GLN A 187 8.00 -0.39 -10.02
CA GLN A 187 7.20 -0.88 -8.89
C GLN A 187 7.85 -0.52 -7.54
N PHE A 188 9.18 -0.48 -7.47
CA PHE A 188 9.88 0.01 -6.29
C PHE A 188 9.60 1.51 -6.08
N LEU A 189 9.71 2.33 -7.13
CA LEU A 189 9.37 3.75 -7.10
C LEU A 189 7.91 4.00 -6.69
N CYS A 190 7.00 3.14 -7.13
CA CYS A 190 5.59 3.22 -6.72
C CYS A 190 5.43 3.13 -5.18
N GLY A 191 6.12 2.20 -4.53
CA GLY A 191 6.14 2.11 -3.07
C GLY A 191 6.89 3.26 -2.39
N LEU A 192 7.95 3.77 -3.03
CA LEU A 192 8.73 4.88 -2.52
C LEU A 192 7.92 6.19 -2.45
N ALA A 193 7.01 6.41 -3.38
CA ALA A 193 6.07 7.55 -3.32
C ALA A 193 5.24 7.52 -2.02
N GLU A 194 4.78 6.35 -1.59
CA GLU A 194 4.02 6.17 -0.35
C GLU A 194 4.90 6.36 0.91
N ILE A 195 6.17 5.98 0.84
CA ILE A 195 7.15 6.25 1.91
C ILE A 195 7.34 7.76 2.08
N ILE A 196 7.59 8.48 0.98
CA ILE A 196 7.77 9.94 1.00
C ILE A 196 6.48 10.63 1.48
N LYS A 197 5.31 10.18 1.02
CA LYS A 197 4.02 10.66 1.49
C LYS A 197 3.90 10.50 3.01
N THR A 198 4.17 9.31 3.52
CA THR A 198 4.05 9.01 4.95
C THR A 198 4.99 9.87 5.80
N ALA A 199 6.23 10.05 5.36
CA ALA A 199 7.18 10.94 6.01
C ALA A 199 6.70 12.41 5.97
N ALA A 200 6.24 12.90 4.83
CA ALA A 200 5.78 14.28 4.66
C ALA A 200 4.60 14.64 5.58
N ILE A 201 3.69 13.70 5.86
CA ILE A 201 2.49 13.96 6.67
C ILE A 201 2.65 13.65 8.16
N LEU A 202 3.62 12.84 8.59
CA LEU A 202 3.67 12.32 9.95
C LEU A 202 5.02 12.45 10.64
N ASP A 203 6.14 12.62 9.91
CA ASP A 203 7.47 12.52 10.53
C ASP A 203 8.53 13.31 9.77
N GLU A 204 8.81 14.50 10.26
CA GLU A 204 9.83 15.40 9.68
C GLU A 204 11.25 14.81 9.76
N ALA A 205 11.59 14.13 10.87
CA ALA A 205 12.90 13.51 11.01
C ALA A 205 13.09 12.34 10.02
N PHE A 206 12.04 11.57 9.77
CA PHE A 206 12.06 10.53 8.74
C PHE A 206 12.19 11.15 7.34
N PHE A 207 11.51 12.25 7.07
CA PHE A 207 11.63 12.97 5.80
C PHE A 207 13.07 13.47 5.57
N ALA A 208 13.68 14.12 6.56
CA ALA A 208 15.08 14.55 6.51
C ALA A 208 16.06 13.37 6.37
N GLY A 209 15.74 12.22 6.98
CA GLY A 209 16.46 10.97 6.79
C GLY A 209 16.44 10.50 5.33
N LEU A 210 15.29 10.57 4.66
CA LEU A 210 15.19 10.24 3.23
C LEU A 210 16.01 11.20 2.36
N GLU A 211 15.99 12.50 2.64
CA GLU A 211 16.79 13.51 1.91
C GLU A 211 18.30 13.23 1.99
N SER A 212 18.77 12.77 3.13
CA SER A 212 20.20 12.53 3.37
C SER A 212 20.73 11.17 2.86
N HIS A 213 19.84 10.25 2.45
CA HIS A 213 20.20 8.88 2.04
C HIS A 213 19.69 8.52 0.63
N ILE A 214 19.70 9.49 -0.29
CA ILE A 214 19.32 9.25 -1.68
C ILE A 214 20.14 8.14 -2.36
N PRO A 215 21.49 8.08 -2.17
CA PRO A 215 22.28 7.00 -2.74
C PRO A 215 21.84 5.61 -2.25
N GLU A 216 21.55 5.43 -0.96
CA GLU A 216 21.09 4.18 -0.36
C GLU A 216 19.71 3.78 -0.86
N ILE A 217 18.80 4.77 -1.01
CA ILE A 217 17.47 4.54 -1.60
C ILE A 217 17.60 4.03 -3.03
N ARG A 218 18.41 4.70 -3.85
CA ARG A 218 18.62 4.32 -5.26
C ARG A 218 19.33 2.98 -5.41
N ALA A 219 20.26 2.66 -4.51
CA ALA A 219 20.95 1.38 -4.47
C ALA A 219 20.09 0.26 -3.89
N ARG A 220 18.90 0.58 -3.36
CA ARG A 220 18.04 -0.36 -2.59
C ARG A 220 18.80 -1.05 -1.48
N ASP A 221 19.62 -0.27 -0.73
CA ASP A 221 20.35 -0.82 0.40
C ASP A 221 19.43 -1.60 1.33
N ASP A 222 19.79 -2.84 1.63
CA ASP A 222 18.91 -3.77 2.37
C ASP A 222 18.56 -3.24 3.77
N ALA A 223 19.54 -2.68 4.48
CA ALA A 223 19.34 -2.20 5.85
C ALA A 223 18.51 -0.90 5.87
N PHE A 224 18.81 0.03 4.95
CA PHE A 224 18.07 1.27 4.85
C PHE A 224 16.63 1.02 4.39
N THR A 225 16.43 0.13 3.43
CA THR A 225 15.10 -0.26 2.94
C THR A 225 14.25 -0.91 4.05
N ALA A 226 14.83 -1.83 4.83
CA ALA A 226 14.15 -2.41 5.98
C ALA A 226 13.75 -1.35 7.02
N GLY A 227 14.65 -0.38 7.29
CA GLY A 227 14.38 0.75 8.17
C GLY A 227 13.23 1.64 7.69
N MET A 228 13.19 1.96 6.39
CA MET A 228 12.08 2.71 5.77
C MET A 228 10.75 1.97 5.92
N ILE A 229 10.72 0.68 5.60
CA ILE A 229 9.52 -0.17 5.71
C ILE A 229 9.02 -0.19 7.16
N ARG A 230 9.92 -0.44 8.11
CA ARG A 230 9.59 -0.45 9.54
C ARG A 230 8.95 0.88 9.96
N ARG A 231 9.60 2.01 9.62
CA ARG A 231 9.08 3.32 10.02
C ARG A 231 7.70 3.61 9.44
N CYS A 232 7.47 3.27 8.18
CA CYS A 232 6.14 3.38 7.57
C CYS A 232 5.10 2.51 8.29
N CYS A 233 5.44 1.25 8.61
CA CYS A 233 4.54 0.36 9.36
C CYS A 233 4.21 0.93 10.76
N GLU A 234 5.18 1.48 11.49
CA GLU A 234 4.97 2.13 12.79
C GLU A 234 4.00 3.32 12.68
N LEU A 235 4.25 4.21 11.73
CA LEU A 235 3.43 5.40 11.50
C LEU A 235 2.01 5.03 11.06
N LYS A 236 1.88 4.05 10.16
CA LYS A 236 0.57 3.58 9.71
C LYS A 236 -0.17 2.84 10.81
N ALA A 237 0.51 1.98 11.60
CA ALA A 237 -0.08 1.33 12.76
C ALA A 237 -0.59 2.35 13.80
N TYR A 238 0.16 3.44 14.02
CA TYR A 238 -0.28 4.55 14.88
C TYR A 238 -1.59 5.18 14.38
N VAL A 239 -1.72 5.44 13.08
CA VAL A 239 -2.93 6.04 12.50
C VAL A 239 -4.10 5.05 12.56
N VAL A 240 -3.89 3.80 12.14
CA VAL A 240 -4.93 2.75 12.08
C VAL A 240 -5.47 2.42 13.47
N SER A 241 -4.60 2.35 14.49
CA SER A 241 -5.03 2.08 15.87
C SER A 241 -5.94 3.15 16.45
N ARG A 242 -5.93 4.38 15.90
CA ARG A 242 -6.77 5.51 16.33
C ARG A 242 -7.99 5.73 15.46
N ASP A 243 -7.90 5.32 14.21
CA ASP A 243 -8.99 5.49 13.24
C ASP A 243 -8.99 4.32 12.23
N GLU A 244 -9.48 3.17 12.68
CA GLU A 244 -9.52 1.96 11.86
C GLU A 244 -10.35 2.14 10.58
N ARG A 245 -11.49 2.82 10.68
CA ARG A 245 -12.50 2.91 9.61
C ARG A 245 -12.45 4.19 8.77
N GLU A 246 -11.37 5.00 8.91
CA GLU A 246 -11.20 6.24 8.14
C GLU A 246 -12.31 7.28 8.38
N GLY A 247 -12.69 7.44 9.64
CA GLY A 247 -13.69 8.45 10.03
C GLY A 247 -13.13 9.87 10.16
N SER A 248 -11.84 10.02 10.45
CA SER A 248 -11.22 11.31 10.75
C SER A 248 -9.72 11.35 10.47
N LEU A 249 -8.90 10.84 11.40
CA LEU A 249 -7.43 10.94 11.35
C LEU A 249 -6.85 10.22 10.11
N ARG A 250 -7.36 9.04 9.78
CA ARG A 250 -6.82 8.24 8.67
C ARG A 250 -6.95 8.93 7.31
N ALA A 251 -7.83 9.93 7.19
CA ALA A 251 -7.97 10.73 5.98
C ALA A 251 -6.67 11.45 5.57
N ILE A 252 -5.74 11.74 6.52
CA ILE A 252 -4.45 12.37 6.20
C ILE A 252 -3.59 11.51 5.29
N LEU A 253 -3.76 10.17 5.29
CA LEU A 253 -3.05 9.27 4.41
C LEU A 253 -3.37 9.49 2.91
N ASN A 254 -4.38 10.30 2.60
CA ASN A 254 -4.74 10.68 1.24
C ASN A 254 -3.98 11.93 0.71
N TYR A 255 -2.85 12.34 1.32
CA TYR A 255 -2.02 13.42 0.78
C TYR A 255 -1.56 13.07 -0.65
N GLY A 256 -1.76 14.01 -1.58
CA GLY A 256 -1.49 13.79 -3.00
C GLY A 256 -2.60 13.01 -3.76
N HIS A 257 -3.44 12.25 -3.09
CA HIS A 257 -4.37 11.33 -3.74
C HIS A 257 -5.53 12.02 -4.46
N THR A 258 -5.95 13.22 -4.05
CA THR A 258 -7.07 13.93 -4.70
C THR A 258 -6.73 14.26 -6.16
N TYR A 259 -5.54 14.80 -6.44
CA TYR A 259 -5.05 14.98 -7.80
C TYR A 259 -4.59 13.65 -8.40
N GLY A 260 -3.86 12.83 -7.63
CA GLY A 260 -3.27 11.58 -8.10
C GLY A 260 -4.31 10.61 -8.69
N HIS A 261 -5.40 10.32 -7.99
CA HIS A 261 -6.46 9.44 -8.49
C HIS A 261 -7.15 9.99 -9.74
N ALA A 262 -7.35 11.31 -9.82
CA ALA A 262 -7.93 11.93 -10.99
C ALA A 262 -7.02 11.81 -12.22
N ILE A 263 -5.70 12.01 -12.02
CA ILE A 263 -4.69 11.79 -13.06
C ILE A 263 -4.66 10.32 -13.46
N GLU A 264 -4.56 9.38 -12.51
CA GLU A 264 -4.55 7.93 -12.76
C GLU A 264 -5.78 7.50 -13.58
N SER A 265 -6.97 8.01 -13.22
CA SER A 265 -8.22 7.75 -13.94
C SER A 265 -8.18 8.31 -15.37
N SER A 266 -7.63 9.51 -15.59
CA SER A 266 -7.53 10.13 -16.91
C SER A 266 -6.58 9.37 -17.86
N TYR A 267 -5.63 8.64 -17.31
CA TYR A 267 -4.73 7.74 -18.03
C TYR A 267 -5.27 6.31 -18.17
N HIS A 268 -6.55 6.08 -17.88
CA HIS A 268 -7.16 4.75 -17.93
C HIS A 268 -6.37 3.71 -17.14
N TYR A 269 -5.78 4.13 -16.01
CA TYR A 269 -4.96 3.31 -15.10
C TYR A 269 -3.71 2.68 -15.74
N THR A 270 -3.18 3.26 -16.83
CA THR A 270 -1.90 2.84 -17.43
C THR A 270 -0.69 3.47 -16.70
N MET A 271 -0.90 4.59 -16.02
CA MET A 271 0.07 5.21 -15.12
C MET A 271 0.10 4.46 -13.79
N LEU A 272 1.29 4.25 -13.23
CA LEU A 272 1.42 3.61 -11.94
C LEU A 272 0.91 4.51 -10.80
N HIS A 273 0.27 3.91 -9.82
CA HIS A 273 -0.32 4.61 -8.68
C HIS A 273 0.66 5.58 -8.00
N GLY A 274 1.89 5.12 -7.69
CA GLY A 274 2.90 5.96 -7.02
C GLY A 274 3.38 7.13 -7.88
N GLU A 275 3.41 6.99 -9.21
CA GLU A 275 3.71 8.10 -10.12
C GLU A 275 2.62 9.19 -10.04
N ALA A 276 1.36 8.76 -10.11
CA ALA A 276 0.23 9.67 -9.98
C ALA A 276 0.18 10.35 -8.61
N VAL A 277 0.46 9.62 -7.54
CA VAL A 277 0.53 10.16 -6.17
C VAL A 277 1.67 11.16 -6.00
N ALA A 278 2.86 10.90 -6.59
CA ALA A 278 3.99 11.82 -6.55
C ALA A 278 3.66 13.17 -7.24
N ILE A 279 3.05 13.12 -8.42
CA ILE A 279 2.56 14.32 -9.11
C ILE A 279 1.48 15.01 -8.27
N GLY A 280 0.57 14.24 -7.69
CA GLY A 280 -0.49 14.75 -6.83
C GLY A 280 0.02 15.41 -5.55
N MET A 281 1.10 14.90 -4.93
CA MET A 281 1.75 15.54 -3.79
C MET A 281 2.34 16.91 -4.18
N ARG A 282 3.03 16.99 -5.32
CA ARG A 282 3.54 18.26 -5.85
C ARG A 282 2.42 19.27 -6.06
N LEU A 283 1.32 18.87 -6.71
CA LEU A 283 0.17 19.76 -6.95
C LEU A 283 -0.52 20.18 -5.65
N ALA A 284 -0.66 19.28 -4.69
CA ALA A 284 -1.22 19.58 -3.38
C ALA A 284 -0.34 20.58 -2.59
N ALA A 285 0.99 20.45 -2.68
CA ALA A 285 1.91 21.40 -2.08
C ALA A 285 1.81 22.80 -2.74
N ASP A 286 1.77 22.86 -4.08
CA ASP A 286 1.62 24.13 -4.81
C ASP A 286 0.26 24.81 -4.47
N LEU A 287 -0.81 24.01 -4.34
CA LEU A 287 -2.11 24.51 -3.88
C LEU A 287 -2.03 25.04 -2.45
N ALA A 288 -1.34 24.35 -1.55
CA ALA A 288 -1.14 24.78 -0.18
C ALA A 288 -0.39 26.11 -0.09
N VAL A 289 0.64 26.32 -0.92
CA VAL A 289 1.36 27.61 -1.03
C VAL A 289 0.43 28.70 -1.53
N ARG A 290 -0.33 28.45 -2.58
CA ARG A 290 -1.30 29.43 -3.13
C ARG A 290 -2.36 29.86 -2.11
N LEU A 291 -2.75 28.95 -1.23
CA LEU A 291 -3.73 29.22 -0.16
C LEU A 291 -3.09 29.77 1.13
N GLY A 292 -1.77 29.98 1.16
CA GLY A 292 -1.06 30.46 2.35
C GLY A 292 -1.01 29.45 3.51
N VAL A 293 -1.18 28.16 3.21
CA VAL A 293 -1.19 27.07 4.19
C VAL A 293 0.21 26.53 4.42
N MET A 294 1.05 26.56 3.39
CA MET A 294 2.41 26.02 3.38
C MET A 294 3.39 27.06 2.87
N SER A 295 4.62 27.05 3.36
CA SER A 295 5.69 27.90 2.81
C SER A 295 6.13 27.41 1.42
N ALA A 296 6.54 28.33 0.56
CA ALA A 296 7.12 27.97 -0.73
C ALA A 296 8.40 27.12 -0.57
N GLU A 297 9.13 27.34 0.51
CA GLU A 297 10.37 26.63 0.84
C GLU A 297 10.12 25.15 1.15
N ASP A 298 9.10 24.84 1.96
CA ASP A 298 8.67 23.47 2.24
C ASP A 298 8.15 22.76 0.98
N ALA A 299 7.38 23.45 0.14
CA ALA A 299 6.88 22.87 -1.12
C ALA A 299 8.04 22.51 -2.08
N VAL A 300 9.02 23.41 -2.23
CA VAL A 300 10.24 23.14 -3.02
C VAL A 300 11.05 21.99 -2.42
N ARG A 301 11.16 21.92 -1.09
CA ARG A 301 11.85 20.82 -0.38
C ARG A 301 11.21 19.47 -0.70
N GLN A 302 9.89 19.34 -0.58
CA GLN A 302 9.18 18.10 -0.89
C GLN A 302 9.32 17.71 -2.36
N ARG A 303 9.19 18.68 -3.28
CA ARG A 303 9.40 18.44 -4.71
C ARG A 303 10.80 17.92 -5.01
N ARG A 304 11.85 18.51 -4.42
CA ARG A 304 13.25 18.09 -4.60
C ARG A 304 13.48 16.64 -4.18
N LEU A 305 12.86 16.18 -3.09
CA LEU A 305 12.98 14.78 -2.68
C LEU A 305 12.34 13.84 -3.71
N LEU A 306 11.15 14.16 -4.22
CA LEU A 306 10.50 13.38 -5.28
C LEU A 306 11.40 13.29 -6.53
N GLU A 307 11.91 14.41 -7.01
CA GLU A 307 12.81 14.46 -8.17
C GLU A 307 14.13 13.71 -7.93
N ALA A 308 14.73 13.88 -6.75
CA ALA A 308 15.98 13.23 -6.38
C ALA A 308 15.86 11.70 -6.29
N THR A 309 14.69 11.19 -5.95
CA THR A 309 14.41 9.75 -5.92
C THR A 309 14.03 9.17 -7.30
N GLY A 310 13.81 10.01 -8.31
CA GLY A 310 13.45 9.59 -9.66
C GLY A 310 11.92 9.52 -9.90
N LEU A 311 11.12 10.01 -8.96
CA LEU A 311 9.67 10.09 -9.13
C LEU A 311 9.28 11.27 -10.02
N PRO A 312 8.26 11.12 -10.89
CA PRO A 312 7.77 12.21 -11.71
C PRO A 312 7.03 13.25 -10.86
N VAL A 313 7.23 14.52 -11.20
CA VAL A 313 6.51 15.65 -10.59
C VAL A 313 5.64 16.40 -11.60
N LEU A 314 5.69 16.00 -12.86
CA LEU A 314 4.94 16.58 -13.97
C LEU A 314 4.37 15.46 -14.85
N VAL A 315 3.24 15.76 -15.48
CA VAL A 315 2.62 14.91 -16.50
C VAL A 315 1.88 15.79 -17.50
N LYS A 316 1.77 15.32 -18.74
CA LYS A 316 0.95 15.96 -19.76
C LYS A 316 -0.47 15.41 -19.66
N CYS A 317 -1.48 16.24 -19.42
CA CYS A 317 -2.86 15.74 -19.24
C CYS A 317 -3.90 16.73 -19.80
N ASP A 318 -5.07 16.21 -20.14
CA ASP A 318 -6.25 17.04 -20.41
C ASP A 318 -6.82 17.55 -19.09
N HIS A 319 -6.73 18.86 -18.85
CA HIS A 319 -7.12 19.51 -17.61
C HIS A 319 -8.61 19.33 -17.28
N GLU A 320 -9.50 19.37 -18.29
CA GLU A 320 -10.94 19.21 -18.06
C GLU A 320 -11.29 17.77 -17.66
N THR A 321 -10.67 16.79 -18.30
CA THR A 321 -10.85 15.37 -17.95
C THR A 321 -10.40 15.11 -16.53
N VAL A 322 -9.20 15.56 -16.13
CA VAL A 322 -8.68 15.39 -14.77
C VAL A 322 -9.56 16.13 -13.78
N PHE A 323 -9.92 17.41 -14.05
CA PHE A 323 -10.75 18.19 -13.16
C PHE A 323 -12.12 17.55 -12.94
N SER A 324 -12.76 17.08 -14.01
CA SER A 324 -14.05 16.39 -13.93
C SER A 324 -13.98 15.09 -13.13
N ALA A 325 -12.87 14.34 -13.25
CA ALA A 325 -12.65 13.10 -12.50
C ALA A 325 -12.58 13.35 -10.99
N MET A 326 -12.06 14.50 -10.53
CA MET A 326 -11.98 14.84 -9.11
C MET A 326 -13.36 14.95 -8.44
N PHE A 327 -14.41 15.29 -9.19
CA PHE A 327 -15.79 15.41 -8.66
C PHE A 327 -16.59 14.11 -8.73
N LYS A 328 -16.13 13.11 -9.47
CA LYS A 328 -16.75 11.77 -9.50
C LYS A 328 -16.45 10.96 -8.23
N ASP A 329 -15.38 11.29 -7.51
CA ASP A 329 -15.08 10.69 -6.22
C ASP A 329 -16.12 11.17 -5.18
N LYS A 330 -16.70 10.26 -4.37
CA LYS A 330 -17.72 10.50 -3.33
C LYS A 330 -17.38 11.59 -2.30
N LYS A 331 -16.16 12.14 -2.36
CA LYS A 331 -15.67 13.20 -1.48
C LYS A 331 -16.10 14.61 -1.91
N ALA A 332 -16.68 14.76 -3.11
CA ALA A 332 -17.17 16.06 -3.61
C ALA A 332 -18.67 16.19 -3.34
N MET A 333 -19.04 16.68 -2.15
CA MET A 333 -20.40 17.15 -1.88
C MET A 333 -20.43 18.67 -2.08
N ASP A 334 -21.40 19.17 -2.86
CA ASP A 334 -21.67 20.61 -3.07
C ASP A 334 -20.55 21.41 -3.78
N GLY A 335 -19.78 20.77 -4.68
CA GLY A 335 -18.72 21.50 -5.43
C GLY A 335 -17.47 21.83 -4.62
N VAL A 336 -17.34 21.28 -3.42
CA VAL A 336 -16.20 21.47 -2.51
C VAL A 336 -15.40 20.20 -2.40
N LEU A 337 -14.10 20.28 -2.70
CA LEU A 337 -13.18 19.18 -2.61
C LEU A 337 -12.47 19.13 -1.25
N ARG A 338 -12.16 17.92 -0.76
CA ARG A 338 -11.33 17.74 0.43
C ARG A 338 -9.89 17.48 0.02
N PHE A 339 -8.98 18.29 0.55
CA PHE A 339 -7.54 18.11 0.37
C PHE A 339 -6.85 17.83 1.69
N VAL A 340 -5.82 17.01 1.64
CA VAL A 340 -4.83 16.92 2.70
C VAL A 340 -3.70 17.87 2.35
N PHE A 341 -3.29 18.69 3.30
CA PHE A 341 -2.16 19.60 3.21
C PHE A 341 -1.13 19.28 4.28
N THR A 342 0.10 19.65 4.02
CA THR A 342 1.21 19.60 4.97
C THR A 342 1.62 21.06 5.31
N PRO A 343 1.02 21.70 6.34
CA PRO A 343 1.38 23.07 6.71
C PRO A 343 2.88 23.23 6.97
N LYS A 344 3.46 22.18 7.48
CA LYS A 344 4.90 21.96 7.62
C LYS A 344 5.19 20.48 7.36
N THR A 345 6.32 20.15 6.73
CA THR A 345 6.76 18.77 6.58
C THR A 345 6.75 18.03 7.91
N GLY A 346 6.15 16.84 7.95
CA GLY A 346 5.92 16.05 9.16
C GLY A 346 4.58 16.31 9.86
N THR A 347 3.75 17.21 9.33
CA THR A 347 2.40 17.49 9.85
C THR A 347 1.36 17.47 8.74
N ALA A 348 0.12 17.15 9.06
CA ALA A 348 -0.96 17.14 8.07
C ALA A 348 -2.27 17.65 8.64
N GLU A 349 -3.06 18.27 7.78
CA GLU A 349 -4.44 18.67 8.06
C GLU A 349 -5.33 18.45 6.85
N VAL A 350 -6.64 18.30 7.09
CA VAL A 350 -7.64 18.15 6.02
C VAL A 350 -8.42 19.46 5.92
N ARG A 351 -8.47 20.04 4.71
CA ARG A 351 -9.25 21.24 4.43
C ARG A 351 -10.21 21.06 3.28
N LYS A 352 -11.30 21.80 3.31
CA LYS A 352 -12.20 22.00 2.18
C LYS A 352 -11.66 23.11 1.30
N VAL A 353 -11.67 22.93 -0.01
CA VAL A 353 -11.14 23.87 -0.99
C VAL A 353 -12.14 24.04 -2.14
N ASP A 354 -12.37 25.27 -2.52
CA ASP A 354 -13.20 25.61 -3.67
C ASP A 354 -12.55 25.21 -4.99
N ALA A 355 -13.36 24.95 -5.99
CA ALA A 355 -12.95 24.49 -7.31
C ALA A 355 -11.96 25.42 -8.04
N GLY A 356 -12.09 26.74 -7.89
CA GLY A 356 -11.28 27.72 -8.63
C GLY A 356 -9.77 27.60 -8.39
N PRO A 357 -9.28 27.69 -7.14
CA PRO A 357 -7.86 27.45 -6.82
C PRO A 357 -7.34 26.09 -7.30
N VAL A 358 -8.15 25.02 -7.18
CA VAL A 358 -7.80 23.66 -7.59
C VAL A 358 -7.56 23.60 -9.10
N ARG A 359 -8.46 24.16 -9.91
CA ARG A 359 -8.32 24.25 -11.35
C ARG A 359 -7.05 25.02 -11.75
N ALA A 360 -6.82 26.17 -11.13
CA ALA A 360 -5.66 27.00 -11.44
C ALA A 360 -4.31 26.31 -11.17
N ILE A 361 -4.25 25.41 -10.20
CA ILE A 361 -3.05 24.58 -9.97
C ILE A 361 -2.94 23.48 -11.01
N LEU A 362 -4.04 22.81 -11.38
CA LEU A 362 -4.03 21.79 -12.41
C LEU A 362 -3.53 22.34 -13.76
N GLU A 363 -3.92 23.58 -14.10
CA GLU A 363 -3.48 24.28 -15.33
C GLU A 363 -1.98 24.61 -15.36
N THR A 364 -1.23 24.39 -14.27
CA THR A 364 0.24 24.48 -14.26
C THR A 364 0.92 23.24 -14.88
N LEU A 365 0.19 22.15 -15.08
CA LEU A 365 0.67 21.00 -15.82
C LEU A 365 0.66 21.30 -17.33
N PRO A 366 1.55 20.67 -18.11
CA PRO A 366 1.46 20.69 -19.57
C PRO A 366 0.12 20.13 -20.05
N ASN A 367 -0.57 20.85 -20.95
CA ASN A 367 -1.81 20.38 -21.54
C ASN A 367 -1.55 19.30 -22.60
N ALA A 368 -2.45 18.32 -22.72
CA ALA A 368 -2.35 17.20 -23.66
C ALA A 368 -2.67 17.62 -25.10
#